data_237abebb8cb94be7fa0343142270e25e
#
_entry.id   237abebb8cb94be7fa0343142270e25e
#
_cell.length_a   1.000
_cell.length_b   1.000
_cell.length_c   1.000
_cell.angle_alpha   90.00
_cell.angle_beta   90.00
_cell.angle_gamma   90.00
#
_symmetry.space_group_name_H-M   'P 1'
#
loop_
_entity.id
_entity.type
_entity.pdbx_description
1 polymer ?
#
loop_
_entity_poly.entity_id
_entity_poly.type
_entity_poly.pdbx_seq_one_letter_code
_entity_poly.pdbx_strand_id
1 'polypeptide(L)'
;MPNPELAARIRRAILTHPHHYDPTAWLRGTTLLHPDTPPHEADPLCRTTLYVAGYAAHFTGHTLEVVDDPADSHGSRATHTLAHKPGSQPLPVWIVAQRELDLTGNHAGQLFASCTKTSTVLAALAQLAGGAPRIDWDAIP
;
A
#
# COMPACT_ATOMS: atom_id res chain seq x y z
N MET A 1 -13.84 -2.83 -12.39
CA MET A 1 -13.05 -1.75 -13.04
C MET A 1 -12.03 -1.21 -12.04
N PRO A 2 -10.76 -1.15 -12.38
CA PRO A 2 -9.76 -0.51 -11.50
C PRO A 2 -10.16 0.92 -11.13
N ASN A 3 -9.69 1.38 -9.99
CA ASN A 3 -10.01 2.70 -9.45
C ASN A 3 -8.96 3.73 -9.89
N PRO A 4 -9.21 4.49 -10.98
CA PRO A 4 -8.20 5.41 -11.52
C PRO A 4 -7.89 6.58 -10.59
N GLU A 5 -8.87 7.06 -9.83
CA GLU A 5 -8.65 8.17 -8.91
C GLU A 5 -7.72 7.77 -7.76
N LEU A 6 -7.92 6.58 -7.20
CA LEU A 6 -7.06 6.06 -6.15
C LEU A 6 -5.65 5.81 -6.69
N ALA A 7 -5.52 5.21 -7.87
CA ALA A 7 -4.21 4.97 -8.50
C ALA A 7 -3.46 6.28 -8.73
N ALA A 8 -4.14 7.32 -9.21
CA ALA A 8 -3.55 8.65 -9.42
C ALA A 8 -3.09 9.26 -8.11
N ARG A 9 -3.88 9.11 -7.05
CA ARG A 9 -3.55 9.65 -5.73
C ARG A 9 -2.33 8.97 -5.12
N ILE A 10 -2.25 7.65 -5.24
CA ILE A 10 -1.08 6.89 -4.76
C ILE A 10 0.16 7.31 -5.53
N ARG A 11 0.09 7.37 -6.85
CA ARG A 11 1.20 7.78 -7.69
C ARG A 11 1.70 9.18 -7.32
N ARG A 12 0.79 10.12 -7.12
CA ARG A 12 1.13 11.48 -6.71
C ARG A 12 1.83 11.50 -5.36
N ALA A 13 1.36 10.70 -4.39
CA ALA A 13 1.98 10.62 -3.07
C ALA A 13 3.42 10.11 -3.15
N ILE A 14 3.68 9.08 -3.95
CA ILE A 14 5.03 8.54 -4.13
C ILE A 14 5.95 9.58 -4.78
N LEU A 15 5.46 10.29 -5.80
CA LEU A 15 6.24 11.32 -6.50
C LEU A 15 6.50 12.55 -5.64
N THR A 16 5.51 12.95 -4.83
CA THR A 16 5.61 14.15 -3.98
C THR A 16 6.44 13.91 -2.73
N HIS A 17 6.34 12.70 -2.16
CA HIS A 17 7.00 12.33 -0.91
C HIS A 17 7.77 11.01 -1.08
N PRO A 18 8.84 10.98 -1.92
CA PRO A 18 9.54 9.72 -2.20
C PRO A 18 10.22 9.12 -0.98
N HIS A 19 10.55 9.94 0.03
CA HIS A 19 11.14 9.46 1.30
C HIS A 19 10.15 8.69 2.17
N HIS A 20 8.87 8.79 1.88
CA HIS A 20 7.81 8.09 2.61
C HIS A 20 7.30 6.85 1.87
N TYR A 21 7.99 6.45 0.82
CA TYR A 21 7.71 5.24 0.06
C TYR A 21 8.81 4.21 0.28
N ASP A 22 8.42 2.99 0.68
CA ASP A 22 9.33 1.87 0.89
C ASP A 22 8.68 0.59 0.36
N PRO A 23 9.23 -0.05 -0.69
CA PRO A 23 8.66 -1.27 -1.26
C PRO A 23 8.86 -2.51 -0.38
N THR A 24 9.63 -2.42 0.70
CA THR A 24 9.97 -3.57 1.53
C THR A 24 9.02 -3.80 2.70
N ALA A 25 8.13 -2.87 3.00
CA ALA A 25 7.18 -2.99 4.09
C ALA A 25 5.89 -2.25 3.79
N TRP A 26 4.76 -2.82 4.21
CA TRP A 26 3.44 -2.19 4.06
C TRP A 26 3.33 -0.88 4.85
N LEU A 27 3.89 -0.87 6.04
CA LEU A 27 4.00 0.28 6.92
C LEU A 27 5.26 0.11 7.77
N ARG A 28 6.08 1.15 7.84
CA ARG A 28 7.29 1.18 8.66
C ARG A 28 7.45 2.55 9.30
N GLY A 29 8.16 2.61 10.40
CA GLY A 29 8.43 3.86 11.15
C GLY A 29 7.38 4.17 12.20
N THR A 30 6.22 3.55 12.15
CA THR A 30 5.17 3.60 13.17
C THR A 30 4.41 2.28 13.18
N THR A 31 3.74 1.96 14.28
CA THR A 31 2.92 0.75 14.40
C THR A 31 1.43 1.03 14.22
N LEU A 32 1.03 2.29 14.21
CA LEU A 32 -0.36 2.70 14.04
C LEU A 32 -0.41 3.98 13.21
N LEU A 33 -1.18 3.94 12.13
CA LEU A 33 -1.37 5.10 11.25
C LEU A 33 -2.87 5.30 11.01
N HIS A 34 -3.40 6.41 11.52
CA HIS A 34 -4.78 6.81 11.30
C HIS A 34 -4.97 7.41 9.91
N PRO A 35 -6.16 7.28 9.29
CA PRO A 35 -6.40 7.81 7.94
C PRO A 35 -6.36 9.34 7.87
N ASP A 36 -6.57 10.02 8.99
CA ASP A 36 -6.55 11.48 9.06
C ASP A 36 -5.14 12.06 9.17
N THR A 37 -4.14 11.21 9.43
CA THR A 37 -2.75 11.64 9.60
C THR A 37 -1.96 11.29 8.36
N PRO A 38 -1.43 12.28 7.62
CA PRO A 38 -0.55 11.99 6.48
C PRO A 38 0.70 11.26 6.94
N PRO A 39 1.25 10.32 6.13
CA PRO A 39 2.45 9.58 6.52
C PRO A 39 3.63 10.46 6.90
N HIS A 40 3.82 11.60 6.21
CA HIS A 40 4.92 12.53 6.47
C HIS A 40 4.76 13.31 7.78
N GLU A 41 3.59 13.25 8.43
CA GLU A 41 3.32 13.90 9.72
C GLU A 41 3.19 12.89 10.87
N ALA A 42 3.18 11.59 10.57
CA ALA A 42 2.92 10.54 11.57
C ALA A 42 4.10 10.31 12.52
N ASP A 43 5.31 10.64 12.11
CA ASP A 43 6.53 10.51 12.92
C ASP A 43 7.27 11.84 12.92
N PRO A 44 7.60 12.44 14.11
CA PRO A 44 8.36 13.68 14.18
C PRO A 44 9.71 13.63 13.49
N LEU A 45 10.29 12.41 13.33
CA LEU A 45 11.56 12.20 12.64
C LEU A 45 11.39 11.86 11.16
N CYS A 46 10.18 11.95 10.63
CA CYS A 46 9.84 11.71 9.23
C CYS A 46 10.27 10.31 8.73
N ARG A 47 10.20 9.29 9.58
CA ARG A 47 10.62 7.91 9.25
C ARG A 47 9.48 7.03 8.76
N THR A 48 8.24 7.49 8.81
CA THR A 48 7.09 6.70 8.39
C THR A 48 7.10 6.52 6.89
N THR A 49 7.08 5.26 6.43
CA THR A 49 7.01 4.91 5.02
C THR A 49 5.85 3.95 4.77
N LEU A 50 5.30 4.02 3.58
CA LEU A 50 4.25 3.14 3.11
C LEU A 50 4.62 2.54 1.77
N TYR A 51 4.12 1.33 1.50
CA TYR A 51 4.11 0.72 0.19
C TYR A 51 2.76 0.98 -0.50
N VAL A 52 2.62 0.58 -1.77
CA VAL A 52 1.40 0.84 -2.57
C VAL A 52 0.13 0.37 -1.85
N ALA A 53 0.15 -0.84 -1.31
CA ALA A 53 -1.01 -1.38 -0.58
C ALA A 53 -1.31 -0.57 0.68
N GLY A 54 -0.28 -0.13 1.40
CA GLY A 54 -0.45 0.75 2.55
C GLY A 54 -1.10 2.07 2.17
N TYR A 55 -0.65 2.70 1.09
CA TYR A 55 -1.27 3.93 0.58
C TYR A 55 -2.73 3.70 0.17
N ALA A 56 -3.02 2.59 -0.52
CA ALA A 56 -4.38 2.29 -0.96
C ALA A 56 -5.34 2.20 0.22
N ALA A 57 -4.96 1.49 1.27
CA ALA A 57 -5.78 1.37 2.47
C ALA A 57 -5.87 2.70 3.23
N HIS A 58 -4.75 3.41 3.38
CA HIS A 58 -4.72 4.69 4.08
C HIS A 58 -5.62 5.73 3.40
N PHE A 59 -5.54 5.86 2.08
CA PHE A 59 -6.32 6.86 1.33
C PHE A 59 -7.81 6.52 1.24
N THR A 60 -8.20 5.29 1.55
CA THR A 60 -9.62 4.87 1.56
C THR A 60 -10.21 4.85 2.95
N GLY A 61 -9.54 5.47 3.91
CA GLY A 61 -10.09 5.72 5.25
C GLY A 61 -9.84 4.61 6.26
N HIS A 62 -8.87 3.73 5.99
CA HIS A 62 -8.51 2.65 6.91
C HIS A 62 -7.41 3.10 7.87
N THR A 63 -7.51 2.64 9.12
CA THR A 63 -6.41 2.70 10.08
C THR A 63 -5.49 1.52 9.81
N LEU A 64 -4.18 1.77 9.73
CA LEU A 64 -3.17 0.73 9.56
C LEU A 64 -2.53 0.41 10.90
N GLU A 65 -2.37 -0.88 11.20
CA GLU A 65 -1.79 -1.35 12.45
C GLU A 65 -0.84 -2.50 12.17
N VAL A 66 0.38 -2.40 12.69
CA VAL A 66 1.37 -3.48 12.62
C VAL A 66 1.24 -4.32 13.88
N VAL A 67 0.96 -5.61 13.71
CA VAL A 67 0.77 -6.55 14.82
C VAL A 67 1.77 -7.70 14.71
N ASP A 68 2.20 -8.22 15.86
CA ASP A 68 3.02 -9.41 15.91
C ASP A 68 2.18 -10.66 15.58
N ASP A 69 2.77 -11.60 14.84
CA ASP A 69 2.13 -12.88 14.57
C ASP A 69 2.47 -13.86 15.68
N PRO A 70 1.51 -14.20 16.56
CA PRO A 70 1.75 -15.16 17.64
C PRO A 70 1.89 -16.59 17.16
N ALA A 71 1.57 -16.88 15.89
CA ALA A 71 1.63 -18.23 15.33
C ALA A 71 3.02 -18.58 14.76
N ASP A 72 4.00 -17.68 14.83
CA ASP A 72 5.35 -17.96 14.37
C ASP A 72 6.07 -18.85 15.38
N SER A 73 6.14 -20.14 15.06
CA SER A 73 6.76 -21.16 15.91
C SER A 73 8.29 -21.20 15.85
N HIS A 74 8.91 -20.35 15.02
CA HIS A 74 10.36 -20.39 14.78
C HIS A 74 11.15 -19.30 15.50
N GLY A 75 10.49 -18.53 16.37
CA GLY A 75 11.16 -17.49 17.14
C GLY A 75 11.54 -16.24 16.34
N SER A 76 11.28 -16.22 15.04
CA SER A 76 11.36 -15.00 14.26
C SER A 76 10.08 -14.20 14.47
N ARG A 77 10.22 -12.89 14.71
CA ARG A 77 9.07 -12.02 14.87
C ARG A 77 8.51 -11.66 13.51
N ALA A 78 7.58 -12.48 13.01
CA ALA A 78 6.79 -12.10 11.86
C ALA A 78 5.77 -11.02 12.28
N THR A 79 5.66 -9.96 11.50
CA THR A 79 4.67 -8.93 11.72
C THR A 79 3.67 -8.91 10.57
N HIS A 80 2.41 -8.62 10.88
CA HIS A 80 1.38 -8.39 9.89
C HIS A 80 0.93 -6.94 9.97
N THR A 81 0.62 -6.36 8.82
CA THR A 81 -0.03 -5.06 8.76
C THR A 81 -1.50 -5.27 8.44
N LEU A 82 -2.35 -4.84 9.37
CA LEU A 82 -3.80 -4.91 9.24
C LEU A 82 -4.38 -3.54 8.90
N ALA A 83 -5.47 -3.55 8.15
CA ALA A 83 -6.22 -2.33 7.84
C ALA A 83 -7.64 -2.51 8.32
N HIS A 84 -8.20 -1.49 8.99
CA HIS A 84 -9.57 -1.56 9.50
C HIS A 84 -10.24 -0.19 9.50
N LYS A 85 -11.57 -0.22 9.41
CA LYS A 85 -12.45 0.92 9.58
C LYS A 85 -13.33 0.71 10.80
N PRO A 86 -13.87 1.79 11.42
CA PRO A 86 -14.86 1.65 12.47
C PRO A 86 -16.03 0.76 12.03
N GLY A 87 -16.37 -0.23 12.85
CA GLY A 87 -17.45 -1.16 12.55
C GLY A 87 -17.11 -2.31 11.60
N SER A 88 -15.86 -2.40 11.14
CA SER A 88 -15.41 -3.48 10.25
C SER A 88 -14.34 -4.31 10.93
N GLN A 89 -14.23 -5.59 10.55
CA GLN A 89 -13.15 -6.44 11.03
C GLN A 89 -11.84 -6.05 10.38
N PRO A 90 -10.70 -6.09 11.13
CA PRO A 90 -9.39 -5.92 10.54
C PRO A 90 -9.11 -6.98 9.48
N LEU A 91 -8.53 -6.57 8.37
CA LEU A 91 -8.09 -7.45 7.28
C LEU A 91 -6.64 -7.16 6.96
N PRO A 92 -5.89 -8.15 6.41
CA PRO A 92 -4.57 -7.86 5.87
C PRO A 92 -4.62 -6.69 4.89
N VAL A 93 -3.63 -5.80 4.97
CA VAL A 93 -3.61 -4.57 4.17
C VAL A 93 -3.68 -4.84 2.67
N TRP A 94 -3.03 -5.91 2.20
CA TRP A 94 -3.01 -6.24 0.77
C TRP A 94 -4.39 -6.68 0.25
N ILE A 95 -5.23 -7.29 1.09
CA ILE A 95 -6.61 -7.65 0.73
C ILE A 95 -7.44 -6.38 0.54
N VAL A 96 -7.34 -5.46 1.49
CA VAL A 96 -8.03 -4.16 1.40
C VAL A 96 -7.58 -3.40 0.15
N ALA A 97 -6.28 -3.33 -0.06
CA ALA A 97 -5.71 -2.63 -1.21
C ALA A 97 -6.18 -3.22 -2.54
N GLN A 98 -6.21 -4.54 -2.66
CA GLN A 98 -6.70 -5.22 -3.85
C GLN A 98 -8.16 -4.87 -4.13
N ARG A 99 -9.00 -4.84 -3.10
CA ARG A 99 -10.43 -4.48 -3.22
C ARG A 99 -10.60 -3.02 -3.61
N GLU A 100 -9.91 -2.12 -2.95
CA GLU A 100 -10.06 -0.67 -3.18
C GLU A 100 -9.54 -0.24 -4.54
N LEU A 101 -8.45 -0.85 -5.01
CA LEU A 101 -7.94 -0.63 -6.37
C LEU A 101 -8.71 -1.43 -7.42
N ASP A 102 -9.49 -2.40 -6.99
CA ASP A 102 -10.26 -3.31 -7.85
C ASP A 102 -9.37 -4.02 -8.87
N LEU A 103 -8.34 -4.70 -8.37
CA LEU A 103 -7.39 -5.46 -9.17
C LEU A 103 -7.66 -6.96 -9.07
N THR A 104 -7.33 -7.69 -10.14
CA THR A 104 -7.27 -9.14 -10.07
C THR A 104 -6.12 -9.58 -9.17
N GLY A 105 -6.18 -10.82 -8.65
CA GLY A 105 -5.14 -11.33 -7.76
C GLY A 105 -3.75 -11.32 -8.38
N ASN A 106 -3.64 -11.65 -9.68
CA ASN A 106 -2.35 -11.63 -10.39
C ASN A 106 -1.76 -10.23 -10.49
N HIS A 107 -2.57 -9.24 -10.87
CA HIS A 107 -2.11 -7.85 -10.98
C HIS A 107 -1.77 -7.27 -9.62
N ALA A 108 -2.58 -7.55 -8.61
CA ALA A 108 -2.29 -7.12 -7.24
C ALA A 108 -0.99 -7.75 -6.73
N GLY A 109 -0.79 -9.05 -6.94
CA GLY A 109 0.41 -9.74 -6.53
C GLY A 109 1.68 -9.18 -7.14
N GLN A 110 1.64 -8.83 -8.44
CA GLN A 110 2.78 -8.22 -9.13
C GLN A 110 3.03 -6.78 -8.65
N LEU A 111 1.96 -6.00 -8.50
CA LEU A 111 2.07 -4.60 -8.06
C LEU A 111 2.59 -4.50 -6.62
N PHE A 112 2.19 -5.43 -5.76
CA PHE A 112 2.54 -5.41 -4.33
C PHE A 112 3.81 -6.18 -4.01
N ALA A 113 4.47 -6.78 -5.00
CA ALA A 113 5.70 -7.53 -4.77
C ALA A 113 6.85 -6.58 -4.37
N SER A 114 7.55 -6.95 -3.29
CA SER A 114 8.65 -6.12 -2.75
C SER A 114 9.84 -5.98 -3.70
N CYS A 115 9.97 -6.89 -4.67
CA CYS A 115 11.03 -6.84 -5.67
C CYS A 115 10.69 -5.96 -6.88
N THR A 116 9.47 -5.41 -6.95
CA THR A 116 9.06 -4.56 -8.07
C THR A 116 9.75 -3.20 -7.96
N LYS A 117 10.40 -2.77 -9.03
CA LYS A 117 11.10 -1.49 -9.05
C LYS A 117 10.11 -0.33 -8.93
N THR A 118 10.52 0.75 -8.28
CA THR A 118 9.68 1.95 -8.13
C THR A 118 9.25 2.51 -9.47
N SER A 119 10.12 2.55 -10.48
CA SER A 119 9.77 3.01 -11.82
C SER A 119 8.67 2.15 -12.45
N THR A 120 8.71 0.85 -12.24
CA THR A 120 7.69 -0.09 -12.73
C THR A 120 6.35 0.14 -12.01
N VAL A 121 6.39 0.32 -10.70
CA VAL A 121 5.20 0.64 -9.89
C VAL A 121 4.55 1.94 -10.37
N LEU A 122 5.34 2.98 -10.57
CA LEU A 122 4.83 4.27 -11.04
C LEU A 122 4.20 4.17 -12.44
N ALA A 123 4.83 3.40 -13.34
CA ALA A 123 4.28 3.17 -14.69
C ALA A 123 2.96 2.39 -14.63
N ALA A 124 2.86 1.37 -13.78
CA ALA A 124 1.63 0.62 -13.59
C ALA A 124 0.51 1.50 -13.04
N LEU A 125 0.82 2.31 -12.02
CA LEU A 125 -0.15 3.26 -11.47
C LEU A 125 -0.58 4.30 -12.49
N ALA A 126 0.33 4.74 -13.38
CA ALA A 126 -0.02 5.68 -14.44
C ALA A 126 -1.01 5.08 -15.43
N GLN A 127 -0.85 3.80 -15.79
CA GLN A 127 -1.82 3.11 -16.64
C GLN A 127 -3.20 3.07 -15.98
N LEU A 128 -3.27 2.69 -14.71
CA LEU A 128 -4.54 2.63 -13.97
C LEU A 128 -5.17 4.03 -13.82
N ALA A 129 -4.36 5.04 -13.55
CA ALA A 129 -4.82 6.43 -13.44
C ALA A 129 -5.37 6.95 -14.76
N GLY A 130 -4.86 6.45 -15.88
CA GLY A 130 -5.35 6.77 -17.21
C GLY A 130 -6.61 6.02 -17.61
N GLY A 131 -7.15 5.17 -16.72
CA GLY A 131 -8.39 4.43 -16.98
C GLY A 131 -8.19 3.06 -17.62
N ALA A 132 -6.97 2.52 -17.65
CA ALA A 132 -6.72 1.20 -18.18
C ALA A 132 -7.51 0.14 -17.39
N PRO A 133 -8.16 -0.82 -18.07
CA PRO A 133 -8.95 -1.86 -17.39
C PRO A 133 -8.09 -2.89 -16.67
N ARG A 134 -6.80 -2.93 -16.97
CA ARG A 134 -5.81 -3.81 -16.35
C ARG A 134 -4.41 -3.24 -16.59
N ILE A 135 -3.44 -3.74 -15.84
CA ILE A 135 -2.04 -3.34 -16.01
C ILE A 135 -1.46 -4.16 -17.18
N ASP A 136 -0.89 -3.46 -18.15
CA ASP A 136 -0.13 -4.07 -19.25
C ASP A 136 1.36 -4.05 -18.89
N TRP A 137 1.82 -5.14 -18.27
CA TRP A 137 3.21 -5.27 -17.83
C TRP A 137 4.21 -5.26 -18.99
N ASP A 138 3.78 -5.74 -20.17
CA ASP A 138 4.65 -5.79 -21.34
C ASP A 138 4.95 -4.41 -21.92
N ALA A 139 4.09 -3.43 -21.65
CA ALA A 139 4.30 -2.03 -22.04
C ALA A 139 5.23 -1.25 -21.10
N ILE A 140 5.61 -1.85 -19.97
CA ILE A 140 6.46 -1.21 -18.95
C ILE A 140 7.91 -1.66 -19.20
N PRO A 141 8.85 -0.71 -19.40
CA PRO A 141 10.27 -1.04 -19.65
C PRO A 141 10.94 -1.73 -18.45
#